data_ab57dea49fa5d208289d2abba9461df6
#
_entry.id   ab57dea49fa5d208289d2abba9461df6
#
_cell.length_a   1.000
_cell.length_b   1.000
_cell.length_c   1.000
_cell.angle_alpha   90.00
_cell.angle_beta   90.00
_cell.angle_gamma   90.00
#
_symmetry.space_group_name_H-M   'P 1'
#
loop_
_entity.id
_entity.type
_entity.pdbx_description
1 polymer ?
#
loop_
_entity_poly.entity_id
_entity_poly.type
_entity_poly.pdbx_seq_one_letter_code
_entity_poly.pdbx_strand_id
1 'polypeptide(L)'
;MPAQSAPVQPIVFLDTETGGTDPAVFPLLTVGLVTLTEGVLSRPLHLKVRHDTYTVRAEALAVTGIDLVAHHADALPPDAVAQAIREYAAPLGRVMLGGHNFSFDLGFMRRLMPDLYGVFRRGYADTKLSAQFLIHAGLLPRSVGTPLEQLAKHFGVEYGAHDALEDAQATAKVYVKLMELARAGAG
;
A
#
# COMPACT_ATOMS: atom_id res chain seq x y z
N MET A 1 -4.03 -23.84 -30.95
CA MET A 1 -2.94 -23.11 -30.31
C MET A 1 -3.47 -22.60 -28.99
N PRO A 2 -2.96 -23.00 -27.80
CA PRO A 2 -3.33 -22.34 -26.56
C PRO A 2 -2.89 -20.88 -26.66
N ALA A 3 -3.79 -19.96 -26.38
CA ALA A 3 -3.48 -18.54 -26.31
C ALA A 3 -2.35 -18.36 -25.29
N GLN A 4 -1.22 -17.82 -25.71
CA GLN A 4 -0.16 -17.41 -24.78
C GLN A 4 -0.80 -16.39 -23.85
N SER A 5 -0.90 -16.73 -22.56
CA SER A 5 -1.37 -15.79 -21.56
C SER A 5 -0.48 -14.56 -21.61
N ALA A 6 -1.08 -13.38 -21.75
CA ALA A 6 -0.33 -12.14 -21.68
C ALA A 6 0.50 -12.12 -20.36
N PRO A 7 1.73 -11.59 -20.39
CA PRO A 7 2.57 -11.55 -19.19
C PRO A 7 1.81 -10.85 -18.07
N VAL A 8 1.84 -11.45 -16.87
CA VAL A 8 1.21 -10.89 -15.68
C VAL A 8 1.86 -9.55 -15.39
N GLN A 9 1.07 -8.49 -15.47
CA GLN A 9 1.57 -7.14 -15.19
C GLN A 9 1.90 -7.01 -13.70
N PRO A 10 3.05 -6.44 -13.31
CA PRO A 10 3.36 -6.18 -11.92
C PRO A 10 2.36 -5.20 -11.30
N ILE A 11 2.17 -5.33 -9.99
CA ILE A 11 1.40 -4.39 -9.16
C ILE A 11 2.37 -3.82 -8.12
N VAL A 12 2.36 -2.52 -7.91
CA VAL A 12 3.10 -1.88 -6.82
C VAL A 12 2.16 -1.68 -5.65
N PHE A 13 2.35 -2.45 -4.59
CA PHE A 13 1.66 -2.23 -3.33
C PHE A 13 2.33 -1.11 -2.55
N LEU A 14 1.49 -0.24 -1.99
CA LEU A 14 1.90 0.96 -1.30
C LEU A 14 1.05 1.12 -0.04
N ASP A 15 1.68 1.58 1.02
CA ASP A 15 1.06 2.00 2.27
C ASP A 15 1.70 3.29 2.77
N THR A 16 1.00 4.06 3.61
CA THR A 16 1.46 5.35 4.11
C THR A 16 1.22 5.53 5.60
N GLU A 17 2.23 6.05 6.32
CA GLU A 17 2.02 6.59 7.66
C GLU A 17 1.85 8.11 7.61
N THR A 18 0.92 8.62 8.38
CA THR A 18 0.49 10.02 8.27
C THR A 18 0.30 10.68 9.64
N GLY A 19 0.37 12.00 9.69
CA GLY A 19 0.12 12.78 10.90
C GLY A 19 -1.35 12.84 11.34
N GLY A 20 -2.27 12.29 10.54
CA GLY A 20 -3.72 12.27 10.79
C GLY A 20 -4.48 11.85 9.54
N THR A 21 -5.81 11.98 9.53
CA THR A 21 -6.65 11.36 8.51
C THR A 21 -6.99 12.25 7.30
N ASP A 22 -6.80 13.54 7.41
CA ASP A 22 -7.11 14.49 6.33
C ASP A 22 -5.84 14.94 5.62
N PRO A 23 -5.61 14.54 4.34
CA PRO A 23 -4.43 14.93 3.59
C PRO A 23 -4.35 16.44 3.33
N ALA A 24 -5.44 17.21 3.49
CA ALA A 24 -5.41 18.66 3.37
C ALA A 24 -4.77 19.35 4.60
N VAL A 25 -4.77 18.67 5.75
CA VAL A 25 -4.36 19.22 7.04
C VAL A 25 -3.07 18.57 7.55
N PHE A 26 -2.97 17.24 7.40
CA PHE A 26 -1.90 16.46 8.02
C PHE A 26 -0.83 16.04 7.02
N PRO A 27 0.44 15.96 7.47
CA PRO A 27 1.54 15.53 6.61
C PRO A 27 1.51 14.02 6.35
N LEU A 28 2.00 13.64 5.17
CA LEU A 28 2.49 12.31 4.88
C LEU A 28 3.83 12.15 5.58
N LEU A 29 4.00 11.13 6.42
CA LEU A 29 5.23 10.89 7.17
C LEU A 29 6.12 9.86 6.47
N THR A 30 5.59 8.69 6.16
CA THR A 30 6.36 7.64 5.46
C THR A 30 5.56 7.03 4.31
N VAL A 31 6.28 6.47 3.35
CA VAL A 31 5.73 5.69 2.23
C VAL A 31 6.51 4.39 2.09
N GLY A 32 5.80 3.28 2.16
CA GLY A 32 6.33 1.96 1.87
C GLY A 32 5.86 1.47 0.50
N LEU A 33 6.75 0.94 -0.31
CA LEU A 33 6.42 0.34 -1.61
C LEU A 33 7.05 -1.05 -1.75
N VAL A 34 6.33 -1.95 -2.39
CA VAL A 34 6.85 -3.25 -2.82
C VAL A 34 6.21 -3.65 -4.14
N THR A 35 6.97 -4.28 -5.02
CA THR A 35 6.46 -4.79 -6.30
C THR A 35 6.07 -6.25 -6.16
N LEU A 36 4.83 -6.59 -6.55
CA LEU A 36 4.33 -7.96 -6.67
C LEU A 36 4.31 -8.35 -8.16
N THR A 37 5.00 -9.45 -8.51
CA THR A 37 4.97 -10.04 -9.84
C THR A 37 4.83 -11.56 -9.70
N GLU A 38 3.78 -12.15 -10.26
CA GLU A 38 3.53 -13.60 -10.23
C GLU A 38 3.62 -14.25 -8.83
N GLY A 39 3.12 -13.54 -7.81
CA GLY A 39 3.13 -14.00 -6.41
C GLY A 39 4.44 -13.72 -5.66
N VAL A 40 5.47 -13.18 -6.33
CA VAL A 40 6.77 -12.88 -5.73
C VAL A 40 6.88 -11.39 -5.42
N LEU A 41 7.27 -11.07 -4.17
CA LEU A 41 7.58 -9.71 -3.74
C LEU A 41 9.02 -9.37 -4.06
N SER A 42 9.23 -8.16 -4.57
CA SER A 42 10.55 -7.63 -4.92
C SER A 42 10.60 -6.11 -4.75
N ARG A 43 11.81 -5.56 -4.77
CA ARG A 43 12.06 -4.10 -4.77
C ARG A 43 11.40 -3.38 -3.59
N PRO A 44 11.64 -3.77 -2.33
CA PRO A 44 11.14 -3.01 -1.19
C PRO A 44 11.78 -1.62 -1.16
N LEU A 45 10.97 -0.60 -0.89
CA LEU A 45 11.41 0.78 -0.74
C LEU A 45 10.64 1.42 0.41
N HIS A 46 11.36 2.01 1.37
CA HIS A 46 10.79 2.76 2.49
C HIS A 46 11.36 4.18 2.45
N LEU A 47 10.48 5.18 2.39
CA LEU A 47 10.84 6.58 2.30
C LEU A 47 10.20 7.36 3.44
N LYS A 48 10.99 8.25 4.06
CA LYS A 48 10.53 9.20 5.08
C LYS A 48 10.41 10.58 4.46
N VAL A 49 9.32 11.29 4.73
CA VAL A 49 9.02 12.61 4.16
C VAL A 49 9.27 13.69 5.19
N ARG A 50 10.19 14.62 4.89
CA ARG A 50 10.53 15.74 5.76
C ARG A 50 9.59 16.92 5.52
N HIS A 51 9.16 17.55 6.60
CA HIS A 51 8.40 18.79 6.58
C HIS A 51 9.07 19.84 7.48
N ASP A 52 8.91 21.11 7.15
CA ASP A 52 9.44 22.21 7.98
C ASP A 52 8.71 22.27 9.32
N THR A 53 7.42 21.91 9.32
CA THR A 53 6.59 21.80 10.51
C THR A 53 5.73 20.54 10.42
N TYR A 54 5.44 19.93 11.56
CA TYR A 54 4.62 18.73 11.66
C TYR A 54 3.32 19.02 12.40
N THR A 55 2.23 19.18 11.68
CA THR A 55 0.88 19.17 12.26
C THR A 55 0.44 17.72 12.38
N VAL A 56 0.46 17.18 13.59
CA VAL A 56 0.15 15.76 13.84
C VAL A 56 -0.85 15.59 14.97
N ARG A 57 -1.65 14.54 14.92
CA ARG A 57 -2.49 14.13 16.03
C ARG A 57 -1.70 13.20 16.96
N ALA A 58 -1.89 13.34 18.26
CA ALA A 58 -1.25 12.48 19.25
C ALA A 58 -1.62 11.01 19.06
N GLU A 59 -2.90 10.76 18.67
CA GLU A 59 -3.40 9.43 18.39
C GLU A 59 -2.71 8.79 17.18
N ALA A 60 -2.40 9.58 16.12
CA ALA A 60 -1.69 9.08 14.96
C ALA A 60 -0.25 8.66 15.33
N LEU A 61 0.46 9.48 16.12
CA LEU A 61 1.80 9.12 16.60
C LEU A 61 1.79 7.93 17.56
N ALA A 62 0.75 7.79 18.38
CA ALA A 62 0.61 6.63 19.26
C ALA A 62 0.42 5.32 18.49
N VAL A 63 -0.24 5.39 17.33
CA VAL A 63 -0.44 4.24 16.43
C VAL A 63 0.84 3.90 15.68
N THR A 64 1.47 4.89 15.04
CA THR A 64 2.66 4.65 14.19
C THR A 64 3.96 4.49 14.97
N GLY A 65 4.01 4.97 16.21
CA GLY A 65 5.24 4.97 17.03
C GLY A 65 6.36 5.88 16.49
N ILE A 66 6.07 6.76 15.52
CA ILE A 66 7.09 7.61 14.90
C ILE A 66 7.59 8.66 15.88
N ASP A 67 8.90 8.63 16.18
CA ASP A 67 9.61 9.74 16.81
C ASP A 67 9.92 10.81 15.75
N LEU A 68 9.24 11.95 15.84
CA LEU A 68 9.37 13.03 14.85
C LEU A 68 10.77 13.64 14.79
N VAL A 69 11.55 13.62 15.88
CA VAL A 69 12.91 14.16 15.90
C VAL A 69 13.84 13.23 15.13
N ALA A 70 13.81 11.95 15.42
CA ALA A 70 14.56 10.93 14.69
C ALA A 70 14.11 10.86 13.24
N HIS A 71 12.79 10.90 12.99
CA HIS A 71 12.22 10.91 11.64
C HIS A 71 12.75 12.08 10.80
N HIS A 72 12.72 13.30 11.36
CA HIS A 72 13.17 14.51 10.64
C HIS A 72 14.65 14.44 10.22
N ALA A 73 15.49 13.85 11.06
CA ALA A 73 16.93 13.72 10.79
C ALA A 73 17.23 12.88 9.55
N ASP A 74 16.43 11.80 9.31
CA ASP A 74 16.64 10.83 8.25
C ASP A 74 15.71 11.04 7.02
N ALA A 75 14.74 11.98 7.13
CA ALA A 75 13.72 12.17 6.12
C ALA A 75 14.21 13.03 4.94
N LEU A 76 13.70 12.75 3.76
CA LEU A 76 13.97 13.47 2.52
C LEU A 76 12.93 14.57 2.29
N PRO A 77 13.29 15.66 1.61
CA PRO A 77 12.31 16.65 1.14
C PRO A 77 11.22 15.97 0.27
N PRO A 78 9.97 16.50 0.26
CA PRO A 78 8.87 15.92 -0.51
C PRO A 78 9.19 15.70 -2.00
N ASP A 79 9.86 16.66 -2.64
CA ASP A 79 10.25 16.53 -4.05
C ASP A 79 11.24 15.40 -4.30
N ALA A 80 12.18 15.17 -3.38
CA ALA A 80 13.12 14.07 -3.46
C ALA A 80 12.43 12.71 -3.28
N VAL A 81 11.44 12.64 -2.36
CA VAL A 81 10.60 11.44 -2.18
C VAL A 81 9.79 11.17 -3.45
N ALA A 82 9.13 12.19 -4.01
CA ALA A 82 8.38 12.07 -5.25
C ALA A 82 9.27 11.61 -6.42
N GLN A 83 10.51 12.12 -6.51
CA GLN A 83 11.48 11.71 -7.51
C GLN A 83 11.92 10.25 -7.33
N ALA A 84 12.20 9.82 -6.10
CA ALA A 84 12.55 8.44 -5.81
C ALA A 84 11.44 7.46 -6.20
N ILE A 85 10.17 7.84 -6.01
CA ILE A 85 9.01 7.04 -6.44
C ILE A 85 8.92 6.96 -7.97
N ARG A 86 9.20 8.06 -8.69
CA ARG A 86 9.26 8.02 -10.16
C ARG A 86 10.37 7.10 -10.67
N GLU A 87 11.54 7.17 -10.07
CA GLU A 87 12.68 6.30 -10.39
C GLU A 87 12.39 4.83 -10.08
N TYR A 88 11.69 4.58 -8.96
CA TYR A 88 11.19 3.24 -8.62
C TYR A 88 10.26 2.68 -9.70
N ALA A 89 9.32 3.49 -10.18
CA ALA A 89 8.33 3.09 -11.17
C ALA A 89 8.87 3.00 -12.60
N ALA A 90 9.87 3.79 -12.95
CA ALA A 90 10.39 3.94 -14.33
C ALA A 90 10.66 2.60 -15.06
N PRO A 91 11.38 1.61 -14.47
CA PRO A 91 11.65 0.33 -15.15
C PRO A 91 10.42 -0.58 -15.24
N LEU A 92 9.34 -0.29 -14.50
CA LEU A 92 8.11 -1.10 -14.50
C LEU A 92 7.12 -0.63 -15.58
N GLY A 93 7.32 0.57 -16.13
CA GLY A 93 6.33 1.25 -16.96
C GLY A 93 5.11 1.68 -16.16
N ARG A 94 3.98 1.92 -16.84
CA ARG A 94 2.73 2.31 -16.15
C ARG A 94 2.03 1.09 -15.57
N VAL A 95 2.36 0.78 -14.32
CA VAL A 95 1.76 -0.32 -13.56
C VAL A 95 0.61 0.17 -12.66
N MET A 96 -0.18 -0.78 -12.18
CA MET A 96 -1.26 -0.51 -11.23
C MET A 96 -0.68 -0.39 -9.81
N LEU A 97 -1.25 0.51 -9.02
CA LEU A 97 -1.04 0.55 -7.57
C LEU A 97 -1.97 -0.44 -6.85
N GLY A 98 -1.58 -0.87 -5.67
CA GLY A 98 -2.40 -1.66 -4.76
C GLY A 98 -2.20 -1.20 -3.32
N GLY A 99 -3.18 -1.49 -2.45
CA GLY A 99 -3.10 -1.16 -1.03
C GLY A 99 -4.26 -1.77 -0.25
N HIS A 100 -4.38 -1.37 1.00
CA HIS A 100 -5.47 -1.75 1.88
C HIS A 100 -6.28 -0.53 2.31
N ASN A 101 -7.56 -0.43 1.95
CA ASN A 101 -8.35 0.80 2.11
C ASN A 101 -7.70 1.97 1.35
N PHE A 102 -7.21 1.68 0.17
CA PHE A 102 -6.21 2.44 -0.57
C PHE A 102 -6.65 3.85 -0.99
N SER A 103 -7.94 4.15 -0.95
CA SER A 103 -8.43 5.53 -1.18
C SER A 103 -7.86 6.53 -0.17
N PHE A 104 -7.52 6.08 1.04
CA PHE A 104 -6.88 6.89 2.07
C PHE A 104 -5.47 7.30 1.62
N ASP A 105 -4.62 6.33 1.27
CA ASP A 105 -3.25 6.57 0.84
C ASP A 105 -3.18 7.42 -0.43
N LEU A 106 -4.09 7.17 -1.37
CA LEU A 106 -4.19 7.95 -2.60
C LEU A 106 -4.42 9.43 -2.33
N GLY A 107 -5.12 9.80 -1.26
CA GLY A 107 -5.32 11.19 -0.86
C GLY A 107 -3.98 11.89 -0.59
N PHE A 108 -3.11 11.26 0.20
CA PHE A 108 -1.78 11.77 0.54
C PHE A 108 -0.82 11.70 -0.65
N MET A 109 -0.83 10.59 -1.39
CA MET A 109 0.03 10.41 -2.56
C MET A 109 -0.25 11.43 -3.66
N ARG A 110 -1.51 11.81 -3.89
CA ARG A 110 -1.87 12.84 -4.87
C ARG A 110 -1.42 14.24 -4.48
N ARG A 111 -1.22 14.50 -3.19
CA ARG A 111 -0.60 15.76 -2.74
C ARG A 111 0.92 15.74 -2.92
N LEU A 112 1.55 14.62 -2.60
CA LEU A 112 2.99 14.45 -2.83
C LEU A 112 3.35 14.48 -4.31
N MET A 113 2.52 13.82 -5.14
CA MET A 113 2.73 13.65 -6.58
C MET A 113 1.45 14.03 -7.34
N PRO A 114 1.26 15.32 -7.71
CA PRO A 114 0.10 15.73 -8.52
C PRO A 114 0.03 15.02 -9.89
N ASP A 115 1.17 14.57 -10.41
CA ASP A 115 1.33 13.78 -11.63
C ASP A 115 1.24 12.24 -11.43
N LEU A 116 0.72 11.78 -10.29
CA LEU A 116 0.67 10.35 -9.92
C LEU A 116 0.15 9.46 -11.07
N TYR A 117 -0.90 9.88 -11.75
CA TYR A 117 -1.46 9.15 -12.88
C TYR A 117 -0.74 9.32 -14.21
N GLY A 118 0.31 10.14 -14.26
CA GLY A 118 1.32 10.12 -15.31
C GLY A 118 2.31 8.97 -15.14
N VAL A 119 2.60 8.62 -13.88
CA VAL A 119 3.52 7.56 -13.49
C VAL A 119 2.82 6.20 -13.40
N PHE A 120 1.68 6.14 -12.73
CA PHE A 120 0.90 4.92 -12.50
C PHE A 120 -0.41 4.91 -13.29
N ARG A 121 -1.07 3.73 -13.38
CA ARG A 121 -2.41 3.61 -13.94
C ARG A 121 -3.45 4.23 -13.00
N ARG A 122 -4.61 4.62 -13.53
CA ARG A 122 -5.71 5.19 -12.72
C ARG A 122 -6.44 4.17 -11.85
N GLY A 123 -6.51 2.90 -12.28
CA GLY A 123 -7.09 1.82 -11.47
C GLY A 123 -6.13 1.35 -10.39
N TYR A 124 -6.67 0.77 -9.34
CA TYR A 124 -5.89 0.20 -8.23
C TYR A 124 -6.52 -1.09 -7.71
N ALA A 125 -5.69 -1.94 -7.08
CA ALA A 125 -6.12 -3.09 -6.32
C ALA A 125 -6.32 -2.69 -4.86
N ASP A 126 -7.47 -3.05 -4.27
CA ASP A 126 -7.75 -2.77 -2.85
C ASP A 126 -8.13 -4.08 -2.15
N THR A 127 -7.29 -4.52 -1.20
CA THR A 127 -7.49 -5.78 -0.48
C THR A 127 -8.69 -5.75 0.45
N LYS A 128 -9.04 -4.58 1.03
CA LYS A 128 -10.25 -4.43 1.85
C LYS A 128 -11.51 -4.64 1.01
N LEU A 129 -11.59 -4.00 -0.15
CA LEU A 129 -12.73 -4.16 -1.06
C LEU A 129 -12.79 -5.57 -1.63
N SER A 130 -11.64 -6.17 -1.97
CA SER A 130 -11.56 -7.55 -2.45
C SER A 130 -12.05 -8.55 -1.38
N ALA A 131 -11.61 -8.39 -0.14
CA ALA A 131 -12.07 -9.21 0.99
C ALA A 131 -13.58 -9.05 1.22
N GLN A 132 -14.08 -7.82 1.19
CA GLN A 132 -15.51 -7.54 1.33
C GLN A 132 -16.33 -8.23 0.23
N PHE A 133 -15.86 -8.18 -1.02
CA PHE A 133 -16.50 -8.88 -2.14
C PHE A 133 -16.53 -10.39 -1.90
N LEU A 134 -15.42 -11.01 -1.49
CA LEU A 134 -15.35 -12.45 -1.23
C LEU A 134 -16.20 -12.89 -0.03
N ILE A 135 -16.33 -12.04 0.99
CA ILE A 135 -17.29 -12.28 2.11
C ILE A 135 -18.72 -12.29 1.59
N HIS A 136 -19.11 -11.35 0.74
CA HIS A 136 -20.46 -11.31 0.17
C HIS A 136 -20.72 -12.46 -0.81
N ALA A 137 -19.70 -12.91 -1.51
CA ALA A 137 -19.75 -14.09 -2.40
C ALA A 137 -19.79 -15.43 -1.63
N GLY A 138 -19.62 -15.42 -0.28
CA GLY A 138 -19.57 -16.62 0.55
C GLY A 138 -18.27 -17.42 0.47
N LEU A 139 -17.24 -16.85 -0.15
CA LEU A 139 -15.92 -17.48 -0.32
C LEU A 139 -14.99 -17.20 0.87
N LEU A 140 -15.20 -16.10 1.59
CA LEU A 140 -14.47 -15.77 2.82
C LEU A 140 -15.46 -15.67 3.99
N PRO A 141 -15.22 -16.33 5.14
CA PRO A 141 -16.13 -16.26 6.29
C PRO A 141 -16.31 -14.84 6.81
N ARG A 142 -17.54 -14.46 7.15
CA ARG A 142 -17.86 -13.13 7.72
C ARG A 142 -17.12 -12.83 9.03
N SER A 143 -16.78 -13.88 9.79
CA SER A 143 -16.04 -13.76 11.04
C SER A 143 -14.60 -13.27 10.88
N VAL A 144 -14.05 -13.36 9.66
CA VAL A 144 -12.68 -12.86 9.36
C VAL A 144 -12.63 -11.34 9.39
N GLY A 145 -13.70 -10.68 8.90
CA GLY A 145 -13.72 -9.22 8.76
C GLY A 145 -12.83 -8.71 7.62
N THR A 146 -12.65 -7.40 7.58
CA THR A 146 -11.88 -6.74 6.51
C THR A 146 -10.63 -5.98 6.96
N PRO A 147 -10.35 -5.70 8.26
CA PRO A 147 -9.10 -5.08 8.69
C PRO A 147 -7.88 -5.91 8.25
N LEU A 148 -6.77 -5.24 7.89
CA LEU A 148 -5.56 -5.90 7.40
C LEU A 148 -5.01 -6.92 8.40
N GLU A 149 -4.95 -6.57 9.68
CA GLU A 149 -4.53 -7.45 10.78
C GLU A 149 -5.35 -8.76 10.82
N GLN A 150 -6.68 -8.65 10.69
CA GLN A 150 -7.56 -9.81 10.73
C GLN A 150 -7.38 -10.70 9.49
N LEU A 151 -7.21 -10.10 8.31
CA LEU A 151 -6.92 -10.83 7.07
C LEU A 151 -5.55 -11.49 7.14
N ALA A 152 -4.52 -10.78 7.59
CA ALA A 152 -3.18 -11.32 7.77
C ALA A 152 -3.19 -12.52 8.72
N LYS A 153 -3.83 -12.41 9.88
CA LYS A 153 -4.01 -13.50 10.84
C LYS A 153 -4.74 -14.70 10.23
N HIS A 154 -5.83 -14.47 9.49
CA HIS A 154 -6.60 -15.54 8.85
C HIS A 154 -5.79 -16.32 7.82
N PHE A 155 -4.97 -15.63 7.03
CA PHE A 155 -4.15 -16.23 5.98
C PHE A 155 -2.75 -16.67 6.44
N GLY A 156 -2.40 -16.52 7.72
CA GLY A 156 -1.08 -16.83 8.24
C GLY A 156 0.04 -15.95 7.65
N VAL A 157 -0.29 -14.70 7.34
CA VAL A 157 0.68 -13.69 6.89
C VAL A 157 1.29 -13.00 8.11
N GLU A 158 2.62 -12.98 8.19
CA GLU A 158 3.32 -12.18 9.20
C GLU A 158 2.98 -10.70 9.03
N TYR A 159 2.66 -10.04 10.13
CA TYR A 159 2.21 -8.67 10.15
C TYR A 159 2.81 -7.94 11.36
N GLY A 160 3.71 -7.00 11.08
CA GLY A 160 4.25 -6.06 12.06
C GLY A 160 3.59 -4.70 11.82
N ALA A 161 2.46 -4.45 12.49
CA ALA A 161 1.60 -3.29 12.24
C ALA A 161 2.35 -1.95 12.39
N HIS A 162 1.96 -0.98 11.53
CA HIS A 162 2.32 0.43 11.61
C HIS A 162 3.75 0.78 11.19
N ASP A 163 4.33 0.00 10.28
CA ASP A 163 5.44 0.40 9.43
C ASP A 163 4.97 0.33 7.97
N ALA A 164 5.03 1.44 7.25
CA ALA A 164 4.48 1.55 5.90
C ALA A 164 5.02 0.47 4.93
N LEU A 165 6.29 0.08 5.05
CA LEU A 165 6.84 -0.96 4.18
C LEU A 165 6.35 -2.36 4.59
N GLU A 166 6.29 -2.66 5.88
CA GLU A 166 5.78 -3.94 6.38
C GLU A 166 4.30 -4.10 6.05
N ASP A 167 3.50 -3.02 6.18
CA ASP A 167 2.09 -3.00 5.85
C ASP A 167 1.84 -3.15 4.34
N ALA A 168 2.64 -2.52 3.48
CA ALA A 168 2.61 -2.74 2.04
C ALA A 168 2.94 -4.20 1.67
N GLN A 169 3.94 -4.80 2.31
CA GLN A 169 4.32 -6.21 2.09
C GLN A 169 3.23 -7.18 2.56
N ALA A 170 2.67 -6.96 3.75
CA ALA A 170 1.58 -7.78 4.27
C ALA A 170 0.33 -7.67 3.38
N THR A 171 0.00 -6.46 2.93
CA THR A 171 -1.09 -6.19 1.99
C THR A 171 -0.91 -6.96 0.68
N ALA A 172 0.30 -6.95 0.11
CA ALA A 172 0.60 -7.70 -1.12
C ALA A 172 0.47 -9.22 -0.91
N LYS A 173 0.93 -9.76 0.22
CA LYS A 173 0.77 -11.19 0.57
C LYS A 173 -0.70 -11.56 0.76
N VAL A 174 -1.47 -10.72 1.45
CA VAL A 174 -2.94 -10.89 1.62
C VAL A 174 -3.64 -10.84 0.26
N TYR A 175 -3.24 -9.95 -0.64
CA TYR A 175 -3.79 -9.90 -2.01
C TYR A 175 -3.60 -11.22 -2.74
N VAL A 176 -2.41 -11.83 -2.68
CA VAL A 176 -2.16 -13.16 -3.28
C VAL A 176 -3.12 -14.20 -2.73
N LYS A 177 -3.32 -14.24 -1.41
CA LYS A 177 -4.25 -15.18 -0.75
C LYS A 177 -5.71 -14.97 -1.16
N LEU A 178 -6.16 -13.73 -1.27
CA LEU A 178 -7.50 -13.42 -1.77
C LEU A 178 -7.68 -13.86 -3.22
N MET A 179 -6.66 -13.70 -4.07
CA MET A 179 -6.68 -14.15 -5.46
C MET A 179 -6.68 -15.69 -5.58
N GLU A 180 -5.93 -16.39 -4.72
CA GLU A 180 -5.96 -17.85 -4.63
C GLU A 180 -7.36 -18.34 -4.25
N LEU A 181 -7.97 -17.74 -3.24
CA LEU A 181 -9.32 -18.05 -2.79
C LEU A 181 -10.38 -17.82 -3.90
N ALA A 182 -10.28 -16.69 -4.59
CA ALA A 182 -11.18 -16.38 -5.71
C ALA A 182 -11.08 -17.41 -6.85
N ARG A 183 -9.87 -17.86 -7.20
CA ARG A 183 -9.64 -18.87 -8.22
C ARG A 183 -10.21 -20.25 -7.82
N ALA A 184 -10.01 -20.63 -6.55
CA ALA A 184 -10.55 -21.89 -6.02
C ALA A 184 -12.09 -21.92 -6.00
N GLY A 185 -12.74 -20.78 -5.81
CA GLY A 185 -14.20 -20.66 -5.84
C GLY A 185 -14.83 -20.55 -7.25
N ALA A 186 -13.99 -20.41 -8.27
CA ALA A 186 -14.44 -20.31 -9.68
C ALA A 186 -14.43 -21.66 -10.42
N GLY A 187 -13.93 -22.73 -9.84
CA GLY A 187 -13.87 -24.09 -10.37
C GLY A 187 -14.85 -25.00 -9.69
#